data_83645c3fa4a402f8cd9783734e2566ec
#
_entry.id   83645c3fa4a402f8cd9783734e2566ec
#
_cell.length_a   1.000
_cell.length_b   1.000
_cell.length_c   1.000
_cell.angle_alpha   90.00
_cell.angle_beta   90.00
_cell.angle_gamma   90.00
#
_symmetry.space_group_name_H-M   'P 1'
#
loop_
_entity.id
_entity.type
_entity.pdbx_description
1 polymer ?
#
loop_
_entity_poly.entity_id
_entity_poly.type
_entity_poly.pdbx_seq_one_letter_code
_entity_poly.pdbx_strand_id
1 'polypeptide(L)'
;FDQSPDSAGVDTLHEFLGLRVHRKDDHMLISAPGIIAKLPAMVGSCPSSCSSPLSITHGCDDPVDPVKNPPYEGKIDLRQPLGVCLFVALSCRPGVAHAAIWLSSYVGRKILTKNVARQVNRLAWYLVTTQETHVLCFRKSDGVLRALMDSSLANDASLKSWYGFSTTLG
;
A
#
# COMPACT_ATOMS: atom_id res chain seq x y z
N PHE A 1 19.35 -22.56 2.25
CA PHE A 1 20.01 -21.25 2.36
C PHE A 1 21.49 -21.51 2.67
N ASP A 2 22.22 -21.83 1.62
CA ASP A 2 23.66 -21.99 1.71
C ASP A 2 24.26 -20.80 0.93
N GLN A 3 24.69 -19.78 1.64
CA GLN A 3 25.49 -18.71 1.09
C GLN A 3 26.65 -18.44 2.03
N SER A 4 27.84 -18.78 1.55
CA SER A 4 29.09 -18.42 2.18
C SER A 4 29.20 -16.89 2.36
N PRO A 5 29.77 -16.41 3.49
CA PRO A 5 29.80 -14.97 3.82
C PRO A 5 30.78 -14.12 3.03
N ASP A 6 31.43 -14.63 2.00
CA ASP A 6 32.61 -14.01 1.37
C ASP A 6 32.44 -13.59 -0.08
N SER A 7 31.34 -12.98 -0.44
CA SER A 7 31.28 -12.23 -1.71
C SER A 7 31.04 -10.74 -1.44
N ALA A 8 32.08 -10.06 -0.99
CA ALA A 8 32.12 -8.61 -0.97
C ALA A 8 31.95 -8.08 -2.40
N GLY A 9 30.97 -7.20 -2.61
CA GLY A 9 30.86 -6.42 -3.85
C GLY A 9 29.98 -6.99 -4.96
N VAL A 10 29.07 -7.93 -4.70
CA VAL A 10 28.19 -8.46 -5.73
C VAL A 10 26.81 -7.80 -5.66
N ASP A 11 26.46 -7.07 -6.72
CA ASP A 11 25.11 -6.59 -6.99
C ASP A 11 24.18 -7.82 -7.23
N THR A 12 23.45 -8.24 -6.19
CA THR A 12 22.65 -9.47 -6.22
C THR A 12 21.17 -9.15 -6.23
N LEU A 13 20.44 -9.77 -7.17
CA LEU A 13 19.01 -9.66 -7.31
C LEU A 13 18.36 -10.98 -6.93
N HIS A 14 17.47 -10.95 -5.95
CA HIS A 14 16.68 -12.10 -5.52
C HIS A 14 15.18 -11.81 -5.68
N GLU A 15 14.41 -12.83 -6.07
CA GLU A 15 12.96 -12.78 -6.05
C GLU A 15 12.43 -13.81 -5.05
N PHE A 16 11.59 -13.33 -4.11
CA PHE A 16 11.00 -14.17 -3.09
C PHE A 16 9.56 -13.71 -2.80
N LEU A 17 8.59 -14.61 -2.92
CA LEU A 17 7.16 -14.33 -2.73
C LEU A 17 6.63 -13.15 -3.55
N GLY A 18 7.20 -12.93 -4.74
CA GLY A 18 6.86 -11.80 -5.61
C GLY A 18 7.48 -10.47 -5.21
N LEU A 19 8.30 -10.45 -4.17
CA LEU A 19 9.15 -9.33 -3.82
C LEU A 19 10.48 -9.46 -4.56
N ARG A 20 10.99 -8.34 -5.04
CA ARG A 20 12.31 -8.21 -5.61
C ARG A 20 13.21 -7.54 -4.58
N VAL A 21 14.25 -8.24 -4.16
CA VAL A 21 15.26 -7.76 -3.24
C VAL A 21 16.55 -7.55 -4.02
N HIS A 22 16.98 -6.30 -4.10
CA HIS A 22 18.19 -5.90 -4.78
C HIS A 22 19.20 -5.42 -3.75
N ARG A 23 20.24 -6.23 -3.50
CA ARG A 23 21.31 -5.92 -2.57
C ARG A 23 22.45 -5.24 -3.31
N LYS A 24 22.87 -4.10 -2.79
CA LYS A 24 24.07 -3.35 -3.20
C LYS A 24 25.03 -3.23 -2.01
N ASP A 25 26.23 -2.69 -2.25
CA ASP A 25 27.29 -2.65 -1.25
C ASP A 25 26.89 -1.94 0.05
N ASP A 26 26.15 -0.84 -0.05
CA ASP A 26 25.79 0.05 1.06
C ASP A 26 24.28 0.05 1.40
N HIS A 27 23.45 -0.58 0.57
CA HIS A 27 22.00 -0.59 0.77
C HIS A 27 21.30 -1.78 0.13
N MET A 28 20.07 -2.02 0.56
CA MET A 28 19.18 -3.03 0.02
C MET A 28 17.86 -2.37 -0.40
N LEU A 29 17.42 -2.63 -1.62
CA LEU A 29 16.17 -2.15 -2.17
C LEU A 29 15.14 -3.28 -2.19
N ILE A 30 13.92 -3.02 -1.71
CA ILE A 30 12.82 -3.98 -1.78
C ILE A 30 11.67 -3.37 -2.57
N SER A 31 11.18 -4.11 -3.55
CA SER A 31 10.07 -3.73 -4.42
C SER A 31 9.20 -4.92 -4.78
N ALA A 32 8.03 -4.70 -5.37
CA ALA A 32 7.10 -5.75 -5.76
C ALA A 32 6.53 -5.55 -7.19
N PRO A 33 7.37 -5.37 -8.22
CA PRO A 33 6.90 -4.99 -9.55
C PRO A 33 5.98 -6.04 -10.17
N GLY A 34 6.28 -7.32 -10.02
CA GLY A 34 5.45 -8.41 -10.56
C GLY A 34 4.06 -8.53 -9.91
N ILE A 35 3.91 -8.10 -8.65
CA ILE A 35 2.63 -8.05 -7.95
C ILE A 35 1.86 -6.80 -8.36
N ILE A 36 2.51 -5.64 -8.39
CA ILE A 36 1.92 -4.37 -8.78
C ILE A 36 1.41 -4.42 -10.23
N ALA A 37 2.14 -5.09 -11.13
CA ALA A 37 1.75 -5.26 -12.54
C ALA A 37 0.40 -6.00 -12.74
N LYS A 38 -0.11 -6.69 -11.73
CA LYS A 38 -1.43 -7.36 -11.78
C LYS A 38 -2.60 -6.41 -11.50
N LEU A 39 -2.35 -5.27 -10.84
CA LEU A 39 -3.40 -4.33 -10.43
C LEU A 39 -4.24 -3.78 -11.58
N PRO A 40 -3.68 -3.38 -12.76
CA PRO A 40 -4.50 -2.87 -13.86
C PRO A 40 -5.60 -3.81 -14.34
N ALA A 41 -5.38 -5.12 -14.24
CA ALA A 41 -6.40 -6.12 -14.61
C ALA A 41 -7.52 -6.28 -13.56
N MET A 42 -7.32 -5.76 -12.35
CA MET A 42 -8.24 -5.92 -11.21
C MET A 42 -9.06 -4.65 -10.93
N VAL A 43 -8.77 -3.55 -11.59
CA VAL A 43 -9.38 -2.24 -11.31
C VAL A 43 -9.88 -1.59 -12.59
N GLY A 44 -10.58 -0.46 -12.48
CA GLY A 44 -11.04 0.32 -13.62
C GLY A 44 -9.91 1.09 -14.31
N SER A 45 -10.27 1.94 -15.27
CA SER A 45 -9.34 2.78 -16.00
C SER A 45 -8.54 3.72 -15.08
N CYS A 46 -7.34 4.07 -15.55
CA CYS A 46 -6.48 5.01 -14.84
C CYS A 46 -7.18 6.36 -14.66
N PRO A 47 -7.25 6.90 -13.44
CA PRO A 47 -7.71 8.27 -13.22
C PRO A 47 -6.78 9.28 -13.90
N SER A 48 -7.30 10.45 -14.24
CA SER A 48 -6.53 11.53 -14.90
C SER A 48 -5.35 12.05 -14.07
N SER A 49 -5.35 11.82 -12.76
CA SER A 49 -4.26 12.17 -11.84
C SER A 49 -4.17 11.18 -10.69
N CYS A 50 -2.99 10.60 -10.48
CA CYS A 50 -2.66 9.66 -9.40
C CYS A 50 -1.41 10.11 -8.62
N SER A 51 -1.27 11.40 -8.34
CA SER A 51 -0.12 11.97 -7.62
C SER A 51 -0.11 11.66 -6.11
N SER A 52 -1.22 11.15 -5.57
CA SER A 52 -1.36 10.74 -4.17
C SER A 52 -2.20 9.47 -4.05
N PRO A 53 -1.97 8.63 -3.01
CA PRO A 53 -2.70 7.38 -2.82
C PRO A 53 -4.19 7.58 -2.52
N LEU A 54 -4.57 8.72 -1.93
CA LEU A 54 -5.95 9.12 -1.68
C LEU A 54 -6.21 10.52 -2.26
N SER A 55 -7.46 10.79 -2.63
CA SER A 55 -7.90 12.15 -2.94
C SER A 55 -8.13 12.94 -1.65
N ILE A 56 -7.88 14.24 -1.66
CA ILE A 56 -8.15 15.15 -0.53
C ILE A 56 -9.64 15.14 -0.19
N THR A 57 -10.50 15.06 -1.21
CA THR A 57 -11.97 15.01 -1.07
C THR A 57 -12.47 13.61 -1.38
N HIS A 58 -12.16 12.65 -0.52
CA HIS A 58 -12.44 11.23 -0.82
C HIS A 58 -13.92 10.85 -0.67
N GLY A 59 -14.68 11.50 0.23
CA GLY A 59 -16.11 11.25 0.44
C GLY A 59 -16.48 9.81 0.81
N CYS A 60 -15.54 9.02 1.34
CA CYS A 60 -15.81 7.63 1.74
C CYS A 60 -16.70 7.54 2.98
N ASP A 61 -16.63 8.55 3.85
CA ASP A 61 -17.46 8.66 5.07
C ASP A 61 -18.83 9.28 4.78
N ASP A 62 -19.02 9.81 3.58
CA ASP A 62 -20.32 10.38 3.20
C ASP A 62 -21.41 9.30 3.27
N PRO A 63 -22.59 9.66 3.76
CA PRO A 63 -23.74 8.76 3.73
C PRO A 63 -24.02 8.23 2.34
N VAL A 64 -24.60 7.04 2.26
CA VAL A 64 -25.09 6.52 0.98
C VAL A 64 -26.17 7.47 0.45
N ASP A 65 -25.93 8.03 -0.70
CA ASP A 65 -26.82 8.98 -1.38
C ASP A 65 -26.90 8.61 -2.86
N PRO A 66 -28.11 8.48 -3.44
CA PRO A 66 -28.29 8.06 -4.83
C PRO A 66 -27.60 8.98 -5.85
N VAL A 67 -27.37 10.24 -5.49
CA VAL A 67 -26.78 11.23 -6.40
C VAL A 67 -25.32 11.49 -6.09
N LYS A 68 -24.99 11.77 -4.82
CA LYS A 68 -23.64 12.20 -4.41
C LYS A 68 -22.69 11.03 -4.13
N ASN A 69 -23.20 9.99 -3.48
CA ASN A 69 -22.41 8.81 -3.11
C ASN A 69 -23.25 7.52 -3.26
N PRO A 70 -23.62 7.16 -4.52
CA PRO A 70 -24.47 6.00 -4.79
C PRO A 70 -23.79 4.69 -4.38
N PRO A 71 -24.60 3.64 -4.12
CA PRO A 71 -24.08 2.29 -3.94
C PRO A 71 -23.18 1.88 -5.11
N TYR A 72 -22.18 1.07 -4.82
CA TYR A 72 -21.31 0.50 -5.83
C TYR A 72 -21.96 -0.77 -6.43
N GLU A 73 -22.35 -0.71 -7.68
CA GLU A 73 -22.98 -1.81 -8.43
C GLU A 73 -22.00 -2.46 -9.42
N GLY A 74 -20.70 -2.18 -9.28
CA GLY A 74 -19.68 -2.70 -10.17
C GLY A 74 -19.45 -4.20 -9.99
N LYS A 75 -19.03 -4.87 -11.08
CA LYS A 75 -18.71 -6.31 -11.08
C LYS A 75 -17.35 -6.64 -10.45
N ILE A 76 -16.53 -5.66 -10.16
CA ILE A 76 -15.18 -5.85 -9.60
C ILE A 76 -15.29 -6.11 -8.10
N ASP A 77 -14.75 -7.22 -7.63
CA ASP A 77 -14.57 -7.46 -6.19
C ASP A 77 -13.41 -6.62 -5.67
N LEU A 78 -13.73 -5.52 -5.01
CA LEU A 78 -12.73 -4.57 -4.49
C LEU A 78 -11.78 -5.17 -3.44
N ARG A 79 -12.11 -6.33 -2.87
CA ARG A 79 -11.24 -7.04 -1.92
C ARG A 79 -9.95 -7.54 -2.57
N GLN A 80 -10.01 -7.96 -3.83
CA GLN A 80 -8.83 -8.46 -4.53
C GLN A 80 -7.76 -7.37 -4.74
N PRO A 81 -8.03 -6.25 -5.42
CA PRO A 81 -7.03 -5.19 -5.58
C PRO A 81 -6.58 -4.60 -4.26
N LEU A 82 -7.48 -4.48 -3.27
CA LEU A 82 -7.13 -3.95 -1.96
C LEU A 82 -6.22 -4.89 -1.18
N GLY A 83 -6.42 -6.22 -1.28
CA GLY A 83 -5.52 -7.23 -0.70
C GLY A 83 -4.10 -7.13 -1.28
N VAL A 84 -3.98 -6.92 -2.59
CA VAL A 84 -2.69 -6.66 -3.25
C VAL A 84 -2.07 -5.35 -2.73
N CYS A 85 -2.85 -4.27 -2.63
CA CYS A 85 -2.36 -3.00 -2.10
C CYS A 85 -1.88 -3.12 -0.65
N LEU A 86 -2.60 -3.87 0.21
CA LEU A 86 -2.19 -4.15 1.59
C LEU A 86 -0.89 -4.94 1.65
N PHE A 87 -0.75 -6.00 0.85
CA PHE A 87 0.48 -6.76 0.79
C PHE A 87 1.68 -5.88 0.41
N VAL A 88 1.55 -5.09 -0.65
CA VAL A 88 2.60 -4.17 -1.12
C VAL A 88 2.91 -3.10 -0.07
N ALA A 89 1.89 -2.54 0.58
CA ALA A 89 2.03 -1.55 1.64
C ALA A 89 2.85 -2.05 2.82
N LEU A 90 2.54 -3.26 3.30
CA LEU A 90 3.19 -3.85 4.46
C LEU A 90 4.59 -4.43 4.14
N SER A 91 4.82 -4.81 2.87
CA SER A 91 6.08 -5.47 2.48
C SER A 91 7.15 -4.48 2.00
N CYS A 92 6.79 -3.48 1.19
CA CYS A 92 7.79 -2.64 0.53
C CYS A 92 7.36 -1.18 0.26
N ARG A 93 6.11 -0.79 0.60
CA ARG A 93 5.59 0.56 0.35
C ARG A 93 4.86 1.13 1.58
N PRO A 94 5.54 1.32 2.73
CA PRO A 94 4.91 1.78 3.96
C PRO A 94 4.19 3.13 3.81
N GLY A 95 4.60 3.99 2.89
CA GLY A 95 3.95 5.27 2.62
C GLY A 95 2.50 5.18 2.13
N VAL A 96 2.03 4.01 1.68
CA VAL A 96 0.62 3.79 1.30
C VAL A 96 -0.15 2.97 2.35
N ALA A 97 0.48 2.56 3.45
CA ALA A 97 -0.12 1.67 4.45
C ALA A 97 -1.39 2.28 5.05
N HIS A 98 -1.35 3.56 5.42
CA HIS A 98 -2.52 4.27 5.94
C HIS A 98 -3.70 4.18 4.96
N ALA A 99 -3.48 4.51 3.69
CA ALA A 99 -4.54 4.47 2.67
C ALA A 99 -5.13 3.08 2.49
N ALA A 100 -4.28 2.04 2.42
CA ALA A 100 -4.70 0.67 2.22
C ALA A 100 -5.48 0.12 3.42
N ILE A 101 -4.99 0.36 4.65
CA ILE A 101 -5.64 -0.08 5.90
C ILE A 101 -6.98 0.66 6.07
N TRP A 102 -6.98 1.98 5.87
CA TRP A 102 -8.19 2.78 5.98
C TRP A 102 -9.28 2.33 4.99
N LEU A 103 -8.95 2.15 3.72
CA LEU A 103 -9.90 1.64 2.71
C LEU A 103 -10.40 0.23 3.03
N SER A 104 -9.60 -0.62 3.68
CA SER A 104 -10.02 -1.96 4.06
C SER A 104 -11.18 -1.95 5.05
N SER A 105 -11.28 -0.94 5.91
CA SER A 105 -12.39 -0.77 6.85
C SER A 105 -13.74 -0.52 6.16
N TYR A 106 -13.72 0.05 4.95
CA TYR A 106 -14.94 0.31 4.16
C TYR A 106 -15.34 -0.89 3.32
N VAL A 107 -14.37 -1.61 2.75
CA VAL A 107 -14.65 -2.77 1.87
C VAL A 107 -15.32 -3.93 2.63
N GLY A 108 -15.14 -4.00 3.95
CA GLY A 108 -15.86 -4.94 4.80
C GLY A 108 -17.32 -4.55 5.15
N ARG A 109 -17.79 -3.36 4.78
CA ARG A 109 -19.15 -2.89 5.10
C ARG A 109 -20.20 -3.57 4.22
N LYS A 110 -21.44 -3.64 4.73
CA LYS A 110 -22.57 -4.28 4.02
C LYS A 110 -22.90 -3.57 2.69
N ILE A 111 -22.74 -2.26 2.65
CA ILE A 111 -22.99 -1.45 1.44
C ILE A 111 -21.69 -0.72 1.10
N LEU A 112 -21.16 -1.04 -0.07
CA LEU A 112 -20.04 -0.31 -0.67
C LEU A 112 -20.57 0.87 -1.48
N THR A 113 -19.86 1.98 -1.45
CA THR A 113 -20.21 3.17 -2.22
C THR A 113 -19.26 3.37 -3.40
N LYS A 114 -19.74 4.16 -4.37
CA LYS A 114 -18.94 4.50 -5.56
C LYS A 114 -17.69 5.30 -5.21
N ASN A 115 -17.74 6.10 -4.13
CA ASN A 115 -16.57 6.84 -3.66
C ASN A 115 -15.48 5.90 -3.14
N VAL A 116 -15.84 4.88 -2.35
CA VAL A 116 -14.88 3.84 -1.91
C VAL A 116 -14.24 3.14 -3.09
N ALA A 117 -15.04 2.70 -4.07
CA ALA A 117 -14.53 2.04 -5.28
C ALA A 117 -13.56 2.94 -6.06
N ARG A 118 -13.87 4.24 -6.17
CA ARG A 118 -12.99 5.22 -6.81
C ARG A 118 -11.65 5.37 -6.07
N GLN A 119 -11.66 5.36 -4.74
CA GLN A 119 -10.42 5.47 -3.97
C GLN A 119 -9.57 4.18 -4.04
N VAL A 120 -10.17 3.00 -4.04
CA VAL A 120 -9.45 1.73 -4.26
C VAL A 120 -8.80 1.73 -5.65
N ASN A 121 -9.54 2.14 -6.69
CA ASN A 121 -8.99 2.30 -8.04
C ASN A 121 -7.81 3.28 -8.06
N ARG A 122 -7.95 4.43 -7.40
CA ARG A 122 -6.89 5.44 -7.29
C ARG A 122 -5.63 4.91 -6.60
N LEU A 123 -5.78 4.21 -5.47
CA LEU A 123 -4.66 3.62 -4.74
C LEU A 123 -3.91 2.60 -5.60
N ALA A 124 -4.64 1.73 -6.31
CA ALA A 124 -4.05 0.76 -7.22
C ALA A 124 -3.23 1.43 -8.32
N TRP A 125 -3.79 2.44 -8.99
CA TRP A 125 -3.08 3.18 -10.04
C TRP A 125 -1.93 4.03 -9.51
N TYR A 126 -2.02 4.56 -8.29
CA TYR A 126 -0.89 5.22 -7.63
C TYR A 126 0.30 4.27 -7.47
N LEU A 127 0.05 3.03 -7.04
CA LEU A 127 1.11 2.02 -6.93
C LEU A 127 1.72 1.69 -8.30
N VAL A 128 0.90 1.55 -9.33
CA VAL A 128 1.36 1.25 -10.71
C VAL A 128 2.21 2.40 -11.26
N THR A 129 1.75 3.63 -11.13
CA THR A 129 2.43 4.80 -11.72
C THR A 129 3.70 5.21 -10.97
N THR A 130 3.84 4.79 -9.71
CA THR A 130 4.99 5.14 -8.87
C THR A 130 5.90 3.95 -8.54
N GLN A 131 5.73 2.81 -9.20
CA GLN A 131 6.47 1.58 -8.85
C GLN A 131 7.98 1.71 -9.01
N GLU A 132 8.45 2.49 -9.99
CA GLU A 132 9.87 2.67 -10.26
C GLU A 132 10.52 3.77 -9.41
N THR A 133 9.72 4.72 -8.93
CA THR A 133 10.22 5.90 -8.20
C THR A 133 10.17 5.73 -6.68
N HIS A 134 9.37 4.79 -6.19
CA HIS A 134 9.16 4.58 -4.75
C HIS A 134 9.46 3.13 -4.39
N VAL A 135 10.64 2.87 -3.91
CA VAL A 135 11.10 1.57 -3.40
C VAL A 135 11.50 1.70 -1.94
N LEU A 136 11.36 0.62 -1.17
CA LEU A 136 11.85 0.60 0.21
C LEU A 136 13.36 0.41 0.17
N CYS A 137 14.10 1.33 0.79
CA CYS A 137 15.54 1.31 0.84
C CYS A 137 16.02 1.14 2.28
N PHE A 138 16.78 0.08 2.53
CA PHE A 138 17.51 -0.12 3.78
C PHE A 138 18.98 0.19 3.54
N ARG A 139 19.51 1.17 4.26
CA ARG A 139 20.93 1.49 4.23
C ARG A 139 21.66 0.73 5.35
N LYS A 140 22.99 0.67 5.27
CA LYS A 140 23.82 0.12 6.34
C LYS A 140 23.52 0.85 7.65
N SER A 141 23.23 0.08 8.69
CA SER A 141 22.75 0.57 9.96
C SER A 141 23.91 1.02 10.86
N ASP A 142 23.66 2.01 11.72
CA ASP A 142 24.53 2.36 12.86
C ASP A 142 24.33 1.43 14.07
N GLY A 143 23.42 0.46 13.96
CA GLY A 143 23.11 -0.49 15.02
C GLY A 143 22.14 0.05 16.08
N VAL A 144 21.62 1.27 15.92
CA VAL A 144 20.67 1.86 16.87
C VAL A 144 19.26 1.45 16.54
N LEU A 145 18.58 0.79 17.47
CA LEU A 145 17.16 0.47 17.37
C LEU A 145 16.31 1.73 17.66
N ARG A 146 15.50 2.13 16.68
CA ARG A 146 14.55 3.22 16.85
C ARG A 146 13.14 2.69 16.75
N ALA A 147 12.25 3.13 17.64
CA ALA A 147 10.83 2.81 17.62
C ALA A 147 10.01 4.09 17.59
N LEU A 148 9.05 4.15 16.70
CA LEU A 148 8.05 5.20 16.61
C LEU A 148 6.68 4.57 16.86
N MET A 149 5.90 5.20 17.72
CA MET A 149 4.53 4.75 18.06
C MET A 149 3.59 5.94 17.95
N ASP A 150 2.41 5.69 17.42
CA ASP A 150 1.33 6.67 17.33
C ASP A 150 -0.02 6.00 17.55
N SER A 151 -0.95 6.71 18.13
CA SER A 151 -2.31 6.23 18.35
C SER A 151 -3.33 7.36 18.27
N SER A 152 -4.51 7.06 17.77
CA SER A 152 -5.64 7.98 17.74
C SER A 152 -6.87 7.31 18.30
N LEU A 153 -7.63 8.03 19.14
CA LEU A 153 -8.83 7.53 19.81
C LEU A 153 -10.07 7.93 19.04
N ALA A 154 -10.90 6.94 18.69
CA ALA A 154 -12.26 7.12 18.17
C ALA A 154 -12.39 8.16 17.04
N ASN A 155 -11.42 8.20 16.13
CA ASN A 155 -11.32 9.24 15.09
C ASN A 155 -12.04 8.88 13.78
N ASP A 156 -12.80 7.81 13.76
CA ASP A 156 -13.67 7.49 12.63
C ASP A 156 -15.15 7.45 13.05
N ALA A 157 -16.05 7.43 12.09
CA ALA A 157 -17.50 7.38 12.32
C ALA A 157 -17.97 6.13 13.08
N SER A 158 -17.16 5.07 13.16
CA SER A 158 -17.43 3.85 13.92
C SER A 158 -16.88 3.88 15.35
N LEU A 159 -16.30 5.01 15.77
CA LEU A 159 -15.64 5.21 17.06
C LEU A 159 -14.49 4.22 17.33
N LYS A 160 -13.86 3.68 16.28
CA LYS A 160 -12.70 2.82 16.40
C LYS A 160 -11.44 3.63 16.59
N SER A 161 -10.56 3.12 17.42
CA SER A 161 -9.23 3.67 17.64
C SER A 161 -8.23 3.04 16.67
N TRP A 162 -7.23 3.81 16.28
CA TRP A 162 -6.15 3.36 15.44
C TRP A 162 -4.84 3.46 16.21
N TYR A 163 -3.97 2.48 16.03
CA TYR A 163 -2.62 2.55 16.53
C TYR A 163 -1.66 2.03 15.47
N GLY A 164 -0.46 2.56 15.48
CA GLY A 164 0.60 2.14 14.61
C GLY A 164 1.94 2.19 15.33
N PHE A 165 2.84 1.34 14.93
CA PHE A 165 4.22 1.40 15.37
C PHE A 165 5.15 1.08 14.20
N SER A 166 6.34 1.63 14.25
CA SER A 166 7.43 1.31 13.34
C SER A 166 8.70 1.12 14.14
N THR A 167 9.44 0.08 13.85
CA THR A 167 10.76 -0.15 14.40
C THR A 167 11.78 -0.17 13.27
N THR A 168 12.87 0.52 13.45
CA THR A 168 13.99 0.56 12.50
C THR A 168 15.30 0.34 13.21
N LEU A 169 16.21 -0.34 12.54
CA LEU A 169 17.61 -0.44 12.94
C LEU A 169 18.40 0.43 11.96
N GLY A 170 18.91 1.54 12.40
CA GLY A 170 19.56 2.50 11.52
C GLY A 170 20.26 3.56 12.29
#